data_5ba4472c207c8ae5e4a7e390a5d8d331
#
_entry.id   5ba4472c207c8ae5e4a7e390a5d8d331
#
_cell.length_a   1.000
_cell.length_b   1.000
_cell.length_c   1.000
_cell.angle_alpha   90.00
_cell.angle_beta   90.00
_cell.angle_gamma   90.00
#
_symmetry.space_group_name_H-M   'P 1'
#
loop_
_entity.id
_entity.type
_entity.pdbx_description
1 polymer ?
#
loop_
_entity_poly.entity_id
_entity_poly.type
_entity_poly.pdbx_seq_one_letter_code
_entity_poly.pdbx_strand_id
1 'polypeptide(L)'
;MNLNQEEYMNSSPEINPKEILMGFIDTHIHTSPDVKPRLLNDYEAALEAQEKGMGAIILKSHVESTAGRAYITHRLTGFPVMGGVTLNLTVGGLNPEAVQSTALMGGKIVWLPTIHHSKIALDLDALDEILHLVKDNNMILATGHISPEEIFQVIDQCHSLGVEKIMVNHPLTSVVGASLDEQKEMARHAYLEHCWVATMSQHDKLNPEIIADSIKEVGAKHCILATDFGQEHNPRPVLGMQMMIASMISQGISWEDITLMCHDNPNNLLTD
;
A
#
# COMPACT_ATOMS: atom_id res chain seq x y z
N MET A 1 -13.74 -18.67 14.73
CA MET A 1 -13.91 -18.25 16.13
C MET A 1 -13.78 -16.74 16.13
N ASN A 2 -14.87 -16.04 16.47
CA ASN A 2 -14.79 -14.58 16.63
C ASN A 2 -14.11 -14.32 17.99
N LEU A 3 -12.83 -14.01 17.97
CA LEU A 3 -12.15 -13.46 19.14
C LEU A 3 -12.69 -12.05 19.38
N ASN A 4 -13.13 -11.76 20.60
CA ASN A 4 -13.59 -10.43 20.97
C ASN A 4 -12.45 -9.41 20.84
N GLN A 5 -12.73 -8.24 20.29
CA GLN A 5 -11.79 -7.12 20.11
C GLN A 5 -11.00 -6.78 21.40
N GLU A 6 -11.62 -6.91 22.56
CA GLU A 6 -11.00 -6.63 23.86
C GLU A 6 -9.95 -7.67 24.28
N GLU A 7 -10.06 -8.92 23.85
CA GLU A 7 -9.07 -9.96 24.17
C GLU A 7 -7.78 -9.80 23.36
N TYR A 8 -7.86 -9.32 22.12
CA TYR A 8 -6.69 -9.06 21.26
C TYR A 8 -5.83 -7.89 21.79
N MET A 9 -6.47 -6.88 22.34
CA MET A 9 -5.81 -5.64 22.79
C MET A 9 -5.14 -5.77 24.18
N ASN A 10 -5.52 -6.78 24.97
CA ASN A 10 -5.02 -6.94 26.34
C ASN A 10 -3.76 -7.81 26.46
N SER A 11 -3.18 -8.28 25.37
CA SER A 11 -2.05 -9.21 25.40
C SER A 11 -0.66 -8.55 25.41
N SER A 12 -0.56 -7.23 25.28
CA SER A 12 0.71 -6.49 25.38
C SER A 12 0.59 -5.34 26.38
N PRO A 13 1.21 -5.44 27.57
CA PRO A 13 1.00 -4.50 28.67
C PRO A 13 1.62 -3.11 28.50
N GLU A 14 2.37 -2.84 27.44
CA GLU A 14 3.12 -1.58 27.28
C GLU A 14 2.53 -0.62 26.22
N ILE A 15 1.57 -1.05 25.39
CA ILE A 15 1.04 -0.20 24.31
C ILE A 15 -0.35 0.32 24.68
N ASN A 16 -0.49 1.65 24.78
CA ASN A 16 -1.78 2.27 24.98
C ASN A 16 -2.67 2.04 23.73
N PRO A 17 -3.80 1.31 23.86
CA PRO A 17 -4.68 1.02 22.72
C PRO A 17 -5.19 2.26 21.97
N LYS A 18 -5.19 3.44 22.62
CA LYS A 18 -5.62 4.70 22.01
C LYS A 18 -4.55 5.36 21.15
N GLU A 19 -3.29 4.98 21.34
CA GLU A 19 -2.12 5.60 20.70
C GLU A 19 -1.43 4.67 19.71
N ILE A 20 -1.96 3.45 19.54
CA ILE A 20 -1.34 2.40 18.72
C ILE A 20 -1.11 2.81 17.24
N LEU A 21 -1.85 3.78 16.73
CA LEU A 21 -1.73 4.27 15.35
C LEU A 21 -1.05 5.64 15.23
N MET A 22 -0.54 6.18 16.33
CA MET A 22 0.02 7.53 16.35
C MET A 22 1.16 7.70 15.35
N GLY A 23 0.96 8.58 14.37
CA GLY A 23 1.92 8.87 13.30
C GLY A 23 1.99 7.83 12.18
N PHE A 24 1.29 6.70 12.27
CA PHE A 24 1.36 5.63 11.27
C PHE A 24 0.66 6.02 9.96
N ILE A 25 1.15 5.47 8.87
CA ILE A 25 0.69 5.74 7.50
C ILE A 25 0.11 4.46 6.91
N ASP A 26 -1.13 4.52 6.42
CA ASP A 26 -1.68 3.45 5.59
C ASP A 26 -1.49 3.82 4.12
N THR A 27 -0.57 3.12 3.47
CA THR A 27 -0.17 3.39 2.08
C THR A 27 -1.16 2.88 1.05
N HIS A 28 -2.26 2.21 1.48
CA HIS A 28 -3.13 1.51 0.56
C HIS A 28 -4.55 1.37 1.10
N ILE A 29 -5.42 2.33 0.78
CA ILE A 29 -6.84 2.23 1.10
C ILE A 29 -7.72 2.52 -0.12
N HIS A 30 -8.89 1.89 -0.15
CA HIS A 30 -9.90 2.08 -1.18
C HIS A 30 -11.12 2.80 -0.61
N THR A 31 -11.58 3.83 -1.30
CA THR A 31 -12.70 4.68 -0.87
C THR A 31 -13.67 4.95 -2.02
N SER A 32 -14.90 5.35 -1.68
CA SER A 32 -15.85 5.87 -2.68
C SER A 32 -15.55 7.35 -3.00
N PRO A 33 -15.90 7.81 -4.24
CA PRO A 33 -16.56 7.06 -5.30
C PRO A 33 -15.67 6.00 -5.94
N ASP A 34 -16.23 4.85 -6.29
CA ASP A 34 -15.58 3.77 -7.03
C ASP A 34 -16.66 3.00 -7.82
N VAL A 35 -16.24 2.23 -8.82
CA VAL A 35 -17.13 1.32 -9.58
C VAL A 35 -17.55 0.10 -8.74
N LYS A 36 -16.82 -0.20 -7.67
CA LYS A 36 -17.19 -1.20 -6.68
C LYS A 36 -17.74 -0.51 -5.42
N PRO A 37 -18.70 -1.11 -4.72
CA PRO A 37 -19.14 -0.61 -3.43
C PRO A 37 -17.98 -0.47 -2.45
N ARG A 38 -17.91 0.67 -1.77
CA ARG A 38 -16.88 0.97 -0.77
C ARG A 38 -17.50 1.34 0.56
N LEU A 39 -16.85 0.96 1.64
CA LEU A 39 -17.33 1.14 3.02
C LEU A 39 -17.37 2.61 3.44
N LEU A 40 -16.43 3.41 2.94
CA LEU A 40 -16.20 4.81 3.30
C LEU A 40 -15.95 5.66 2.06
N ASN A 41 -16.27 6.95 2.13
CA ASN A 41 -15.72 7.93 1.20
C ASN A 41 -14.37 8.49 1.71
N ASP A 42 -13.69 9.29 0.88
CA ASP A 42 -12.39 9.87 1.20
C ASP A 42 -12.39 10.70 2.48
N TYR A 43 -13.45 11.50 2.66
CA TYR A 43 -13.60 12.40 3.79
C TYR A 43 -13.77 11.61 5.10
N GLU A 44 -14.63 10.60 5.10
CA GLU A 44 -14.84 9.73 6.25
C GLU A 44 -13.56 8.97 6.64
N ALA A 45 -12.83 8.43 5.65
CA ALA A 45 -11.57 7.74 5.90
C ALA A 45 -10.51 8.67 6.50
N ALA A 46 -10.41 9.90 5.99
CA ALA A 46 -9.47 10.90 6.51
C ALA A 46 -9.79 11.31 7.94
N LEU A 47 -11.08 11.55 8.27
CA LEU A 47 -11.49 11.91 9.63
C LEU A 47 -11.23 10.78 10.63
N GLU A 48 -11.51 9.53 10.28
CA GLU A 48 -11.23 8.39 11.15
C GLU A 48 -9.73 8.22 11.40
N ALA A 49 -8.91 8.34 10.36
CA ALA A 49 -7.46 8.28 10.49
C ALA A 49 -6.93 9.42 11.39
N GLN A 50 -7.43 10.63 11.19
CA GLN A 50 -7.08 11.80 12.00
C GLN A 50 -7.50 11.63 13.48
N GLU A 51 -8.70 11.12 13.76
CA GLU A 51 -9.19 10.84 15.11
C GLU A 51 -8.30 9.86 15.87
N LYS A 52 -7.70 8.89 15.15
CA LYS A 52 -6.79 7.89 15.71
C LYS A 52 -5.32 8.33 15.73
N GLY A 53 -5.04 9.58 15.32
CA GLY A 53 -3.69 10.14 15.34
C GLY A 53 -2.76 9.58 14.27
N MET A 54 -3.29 8.97 13.20
CA MET A 54 -2.46 8.52 12.07
C MET A 54 -1.72 9.70 11.44
N GLY A 55 -0.59 9.42 10.81
CA GLY A 55 0.23 10.42 10.11
C GLY A 55 -0.31 10.79 8.73
N ALA A 56 -0.76 9.80 7.98
CA ALA A 56 -1.30 9.99 6.63
C ALA A 56 -2.06 8.76 6.14
N ILE A 57 -2.81 8.93 5.03
CA ILE A 57 -3.38 7.85 4.24
C ILE A 57 -3.13 8.08 2.75
N ILE A 58 -2.99 6.98 1.98
CA ILE A 58 -2.90 7.02 0.52
C ILE A 58 -4.15 6.39 -0.09
N LEU A 59 -4.89 7.18 -0.87
CA LEU A 59 -6.09 6.74 -1.57
C LEU A 59 -5.72 6.04 -2.88
N LYS A 60 -6.23 4.83 -3.08
CA LYS A 60 -6.10 4.07 -4.32
C LYS A 60 -7.46 3.85 -4.99
N SER A 61 -7.51 4.03 -6.30
CA SER A 61 -8.62 3.58 -7.13
C SER A 61 -8.12 2.72 -8.28
N HIS A 62 -8.88 1.70 -8.66
CA HIS A 62 -8.56 0.88 -9.83
C HIS A 62 -8.96 1.53 -11.16
N VAL A 63 -9.69 2.64 -11.14
CA VAL A 63 -10.38 3.14 -12.34
C VAL A 63 -10.08 4.59 -12.70
N GLU A 64 -9.44 5.33 -11.78
CA GLU A 64 -9.14 6.76 -11.96
C GLU A 64 -7.90 7.19 -11.18
N SER A 65 -7.40 8.41 -11.45
CA SER A 65 -6.44 9.08 -10.58
C SER A 65 -7.15 9.60 -9.32
N THR A 66 -6.60 9.32 -8.15
CA THR A 66 -7.10 9.80 -6.86
C THR A 66 -6.42 11.10 -6.39
N ALA A 67 -5.48 11.66 -7.17
CA ALA A 67 -4.73 12.86 -6.78
C ALA A 67 -5.63 14.07 -6.50
N GLY A 68 -6.61 14.33 -7.39
CA GLY A 68 -7.56 15.44 -7.21
C GLY A 68 -8.47 15.23 -5.98
N ARG A 69 -8.92 14.01 -5.73
CA ARG A 69 -9.74 13.65 -4.55
C ARG A 69 -8.94 13.82 -3.26
N ALA A 70 -7.70 13.36 -3.26
CA ALA A 70 -6.79 13.51 -2.11
C ALA A 70 -6.52 14.99 -1.81
N TYR A 71 -6.27 15.82 -2.83
CA TYR A 71 -6.09 17.26 -2.65
C TYR A 71 -7.32 17.92 -1.99
N ILE A 72 -8.53 17.63 -2.49
CA ILE A 72 -9.76 18.19 -1.93
C ILE A 72 -9.96 17.72 -0.49
N THR A 73 -9.79 16.43 -0.23
CA THR A 73 -9.96 15.84 1.11
C THR A 73 -8.97 16.45 2.12
N HIS A 74 -7.70 16.56 1.74
CA HIS A 74 -6.69 17.23 2.55
C HIS A 74 -7.08 18.68 2.85
N ARG A 75 -7.54 19.45 1.86
CA ARG A 75 -7.97 20.83 2.06
C ARG A 75 -9.17 20.99 2.98
N LEU A 76 -10.07 20.01 3.00
CA LEU A 76 -11.27 20.03 3.85
C LEU A 76 -10.99 19.59 5.28
N THR A 77 -10.10 18.62 5.48
CA THR A 77 -9.84 18.01 6.80
C THR A 77 -8.61 18.56 7.50
N GLY A 78 -7.65 19.09 6.75
CA GLY A 78 -6.30 19.43 7.23
C GLY A 78 -5.43 18.18 7.50
N PHE A 79 -5.97 16.98 7.35
CA PHE A 79 -5.25 15.72 7.52
C PHE A 79 -4.45 15.36 6.25
N PRO A 80 -3.21 14.81 6.36
CA PRO A 80 -2.42 14.41 5.20
C PRO A 80 -3.09 13.26 4.44
N VAL A 81 -3.61 13.56 3.25
CA VAL A 81 -4.20 12.59 2.32
C VAL A 81 -3.47 12.71 1.00
N MET A 82 -2.98 11.59 0.50
CA MET A 82 -2.27 11.49 -0.77
C MET A 82 -3.02 10.58 -1.73
N GLY A 83 -2.74 10.73 -3.00
CA GLY A 83 -3.33 9.91 -4.06
C GLY A 83 -2.31 9.58 -5.14
N GLY A 84 -2.76 8.83 -6.12
CA GLY A 84 -1.95 8.40 -7.24
C GLY A 84 -2.80 7.90 -8.40
N VAL A 85 -2.21 7.15 -9.30
CA VAL A 85 -2.90 6.55 -10.44
C VAL A 85 -2.57 5.07 -10.58
N THR A 86 -3.57 4.26 -10.89
CA THR A 86 -3.39 2.84 -11.23
C THR A 86 -3.53 2.67 -12.74
N LEU A 87 -2.49 2.16 -13.39
CA LEU A 87 -2.38 2.07 -14.84
C LEU A 87 -3.21 0.90 -15.43
N ASN A 88 -4.49 0.89 -15.11
CA ASN A 88 -5.48 -0.02 -15.69
C ASN A 88 -6.05 0.52 -17.02
N LEU A 89 -6.80 -0.31 -17.75
CA LEU A 89 -7.42 0.08 -19.03
C LEU A 89 -8.33 1.31 -18.91
N THR A 90 -8.90 1.56 -17.74
CA THR A 90 -9.77 2.72 -17.47
C THR A 90 -9.06 4.07 -17.58
N VAL A 91 -7.74 4.09 -17.42
CA VAL A 91 -6.89 5.27 -17.62
C VAL A 91 -5.99 5.14 -18.85
N GLY A 92 -6.23 4.14 -19.70
CA GLY A 92 -5.47 3.92 -20.94
C GLY A 92 -4.34 2.91 -20.84
N GLY A 93 -4.24 2.13 -19.76
CA GLY A 93 -3.14 1.17 -19.51
C GLY A 93 -1.85 1.85 -19.09
N LEU A 94 -0.70 1.43 -19.62
CA LEU A 94 0.59 2.08 -19.42
C LEU A 94 0.60 3.42 -20.15
N ASN A 95 -0.01 4.43 -19.55
CA ASN A 95 -0.29 5.73 -20.12
C ASN A 95 0.53 6.85 -19.45
N PRO A 96 1.61 7.36 -20.07
CA PRO A 96 2.43 8.45 -19.53
C PRO A 96 1.63 9.72 -19.24
N GLU A 97 0.64 10.07 -20.09
CA GLU A 97 -0.20 11.25 -19.89
C GLU A 97 -1.03 11.18 -18.60
N ALA A 98 -1.51 9.97 -18.24
CA ALA A 98 -2.21 9.76 -16.97
C ALA A 98 -1.26 9.95 -15.78
N VAL A 99 0.00 9.55 -15.90
CA VAL A 99 1.04 9.76 -14.88
C VAL A 99 1.38 11.24 -14.76
N GLN A 100 1.65 11.91 -15.88
CA GLN A 100 1.98 13.34 -15.94
C GLN A 100 0.86 14.19 -15.32
N SER A 101 -0.40 13.94 -15.68
CA SER A 101 -1.54 14.67 -15.12
C SER A 101 -1.70 14.43 -13.61
N THR A 102 -1.45 13.20 -13.17
CA THR A 102 -1.48 12.84 -11.73
C THR A 102 -0.37 13.55 -10.96
N ALA A 103 0.85 13.59 -11.49
CA ALA A 103 1.97 14.31 -10.89
C ALA A 103 1.68 15.80 -10.75
N LEU A 104 1.16 16.45 -11.80
CA LEU A 104 0.79 17.87 -11.79
C LEU A 104 -0.31 18.21 -10.76
N MET A 105 -1.16 17.24 -10.41
CA MET A 105 -2.15 17.36 -9.34
C MET A 105 -1.60 17.01 -7.94
N GLY A 106 -0.29 16.74 -7.80
CA GLY A 106 0.33 16.39 -6.53
C GLY A 106 0.21 14.91 -6.14
N GLY A 107 -0.08 14.04 -7.10
CA GLY A 107 -0.06 12.58 -6.86
C GLY A 107 1.33 12.09 -6.47
N LYS A 108 1.37 11.08 -5.59
CA LYS A 108 2.62 10.57 -5.01
C LYS A 108 2.98 9.15 -5.45
N ILE A 109 2.06 8.42 -6.06
CA ILE A 109 2.28 7.02 -6.39
C ILE A 109 1.66 6.64 -7.73
N VAL A 110 2.38 5.81 -8.47
CA VAL A 110 1.93 5.18 -9.71
C VAL A 110 1.92 3.67 -9.49
N TRP A 111 0.75 3.05 -9.55
CA TRP A 111 0.63 1.59 -9.54
C TRP A 111 0.60 1.06 -10.96
N LEU A 112 1.42 0.08 -11.26
CA LEU A 112 1.29 -0.73 -12.47
C LEU A 112 -0.04 -1.49 -12.49
N PRO A 113 -0.44 -2.13 -13.61
CA PRO A 113 -1.76 -2.72 -13.75
C PRO A 113 -2.15 -3.64 -12.60
N THR A 114 -3.41 -3.52 -12.16
CA THR A 114 -4.01 -4.34 -11.09
C THR A 114 -5.11 -5.24 -11.67
N ILE A 115 -6.37 -4.83 -11.64
CA ILE A 115 -7.51 -5.63 -12.13
C ILE A 115 -7.44 -5.96 -13.63
N HIS A 116 -6.59 -5.28 -14.38
CA HIS A 116 -6.38 -5.51 -15.81
C HIS A 116 -4.97 -6.04 -16.13
N HIS A 117 -4.18 -6.47 -15.13
CA HIS A 117 -2.80 -6.95 -15.33
C HIS A 117 -2.71 -8.03 -16.42
N SER A 118 -3.63 -8.99 -16.46
CA SER A 118 -3.66 -10.05 -17.49
C SER A 118 -4.06 -9.59 -18.90
N LYS A 119 -4.47 -8.33 -19.06
CA LYS A 119 -4.93 -7.72 -20.32
C LYS A 119 -3.99 -6.64 -20.85
N ILE A 120 -3.00 -6.27 -20.06
CA ILE A 120 -2.03 -5.22 -20.38
C ILE A 120 -0.66 -5.89 -20.35
N ALA A 121 -0.04 -6.05 -21.52
CA ALA A 121 1.35 -6.51 -21.59
C ALA A 121 2.28 -5.44 -21.02
N LEU A 122 3.35 -5.86 -20.36
CA LEU A 122 4.41 -4.96 -19.92
C LEU A 122 5.20 -4.47 -21.14
N ASP A 123 4.82 -3.29 -21.62
CA ASP A 123 5.51 -2.59 -22.71
C ASP A 123 6.67 -1.78 -22.11
N LEU A 124 7.89 -2.21 -22.38
CA LEU A 124 9.10 -1.59 -21.80
C LEU A 124 9.36 -0.18 -22.31
N ASP A 125 8.95 0.17 -23.54
CA ASP A 125 9.11 1.53 -24.07
C ASP A 125 8.14 2.49 -23.38
N ALA A 126 6.87 2.10 -23.22
CA ALA A 126 5.90 2.89 -22.47
C ALA A 126 6.28 2.98 -20.97
N LEU A 127 6.83 1.91 -20.41
CA LEU A 127 7.33 1.90 -19.03
C LEU A 127 8.51 2.89 -18.86
N ASP A 128 9.41 2.98 -19.84
CA ASP A 128 10.55 3.91 -19.80
C ASP A 128 10.07 5.37 -19.66
N GLU A 129 9.10 5.79 -20.46
CA GLU A 129 8.50 7.13 -20.35
C GLU A 129 7.85 7.36 -18.98
N ILE A 130 7.13 6.36 -18.46
CA ILE A 130 6.51 6.41 -17.15
C ILE A 130 7.56 6.56 -16.04
N LEU A 131 8.65 5.79 -16.10
CA LEU A 131 9.72 5.83 -15.11
C LEU A 131 10.45 7.16 -15.08
N HIS A 132 10.66 7.80 -16.24
CA HIS A 132 11.17 9.17 -16.28
C HIS A 132 10.25 10.14 -15.55
N LEU A 133 8.94 10.07 -15.79
CA LEU A 133 7.95 10.91 -15.09
C LEU A 133 7.91 10.63 -13.58
N VAL A 134 7.98 9.36 -13.18
CA VAL A 134 8.05 8.94 -11.77
C VAL A 134 9.27 9.55 -11.09
N LYS A 135 10.44 9.44 -11.72
CA LYS A 135 11.69 10.01 -11.20
C LYS A 135 11.63 11.52 -11.11
N ASP A 136 11.29 12.20 -12.21
CA ASP A 136 11.31 13.66 -12.32
C ASP A 136 10.34 14.34 -11.36
N ASN A 137 9.26 13.64 -10.95
CA ASN A 137 8.26 14.14 -10.01
C ASN A 137 8.38 13.52 -8.61
N ASN A 138 9.49 12.80 -8.34
CA ASN A 138 9.73 12.14 -7.04
C ASN A 138 8.56 11.29 -6.54
N MET A 139 7.96 10.52 -7.46
CA MET A 139 6.84 9.62 -7.16
C MET A 139 7.33 8.22 -6.78
N ILE A 140 6.45 7.45 -6.18
CA ILE A 140 6.66 6.03 -5.89
C ILE A 140 6.17 5.22 -7.10
N LEU A 141 6.97 4.26 -7.56
CA LEU A 141 6.50 3.21 -8.46
C LEU A 141 6.07 2.00 -7.63
N ALA A 142 4.82 1.57 -7.78
CA ALA A 142 4.27 0.39 -7.15
C ALA A 142 3.91 -0.66 -8.20
N THR A 143 4.26 -1.93 -7.95
CA THR A 143 4.21 -2.99 -8.98
C THR A 143 2.81 -3.51 -9.31
N GLY A 144 1.80 -3.15 -8.51
CA GLY A 144 0.43 -3.61 -8.76
C GLY A 144 0.28 -5.13 -8.65
N HIS A 145 -0.29 -5.77 -9.69
CA HIS A 145 -0.57 -7.20 -9.73
C HIS A 145 0.24 -7.95 -10.81
N ILE A 146 1.36 -7.41 -11.24
CA ILE A 146 2.21 -8.09 -12.23
C ILE A 146 2.95 -9.27 -11.58
N SER A 147 3.40 -10.22 -12.39
CA SER A 147 4.08 -11.44 -11.94
C SER A 147 5.46 -11.14 -11.33
N PRO A 148 6.02 -12.05 -10.50
CA PRO A 148 7.38 -11.90 -9.99
C PRO A 148 8.44 -11.70 -11.08
N GLU A 149 8.31 -12.39 -12.22
CA GLU A 149 9.22 -12.21 -13.36
C GLU A 149 9.14 -10.78 -13.93
N GLU A 150 7.94 -10.25 -14.10
CA GLU A 150 7.74 -8.87 -14.55
C GLU A 150 8.21 -7.86 -13.50
N ILE A 151 8.05 -8.15 -12.20
CA ILE A 151 8.56 -7.30 -11.11
C ILE A 151 10.09 -7.15 -11.22
N PHE A 152 10.83 -8.22 -11.46
CA PHE A 152 12.28 -8.12 -11.66
C PHE A 152 12.66 -7.30 -12.88
N GLN A 153 11.94 -7.45 -14.00
CA GLN A 153 12.17 -6.60 -15.18
C GLN A 153 11.94 -5.12 -14.88
N VAL A 154 10.88 -4.80 -14.13
CA VAL A 154 10.57 -3.42 -13.69
C VAL A 154 11.66 -2.89 -12.76
N ILE A 155 12.13 -3.67 -11.80
CA ILE A 155 13.22 -3.28 -10.89
C ILE A 155 14.49 -2.97 -11.67
N ASP A 156 14.88 -3.82 -12.62
CA ASP A 156 16.06 -3.63 -13.45
C ASP A 156 15.95 -2.34 -14.27
N GLN A 157 14.78 -2.05 -14.83
CA GLN A 157 14.56 -0.81 -15.58
C GLN A 157 14.57 0.42 -14.67
N CYS A 158 13.95 0.35 -13.49
CA CYS A 158 14.02 1.39 -12.46
C CYS A 158 15.49 1.74 -12.12
N HIS A 159 16.31 0.72 -11.88
CA HIS A 159 17.73 0.91 -11.57
C HIS A 159 18.48 1.59 -12.73
N SER A 160 18.23 1.15 -13.96
CA SER A 160 18.88 1.71 -15.14
C SER A 160 18.60 3.21 -15.31
N LEU A 161 17.43 3.66 -14.87
CA LEU A 161 16.96 5.05 -14.95
C LEU A 161 17.18 5.84 -13.65
N GLY A 162 17.59 5.17 -12.55
CA GLY A 162 17.79 5.79 -11.24
C GLY A 162 16.47 6.16 -10.54
N VAL A 163 15.44 5.32 -10.69
CA VAL A 163 14.22 5.36 -9.87
C VAL A 163 14.48 4.56 -8.61
N GLU A 164 14.45 5.20 -7.46
CA GLU A 164 14.81 4.59 -6.17
C GLU A 164 13.60 4.24 -5.31
N LYS A 165 12.45 4.90 -5.52
CA LYS A 165 11.22 4.71 -4.75
C LYS A 165 10.35 3.62 -5.36
N ILE A 166 10.65 2.36 -5.03
CA ILE A 166 9.96 1.19 -5.55
C ILE A 166 9.23 0.46 -4.41
N MET A 167 7.97 0.08 -4.66
CA MET A 167 7.14 -0.66 -3.73
C MET A 167 6.51 -1.89 -4.42
N VAL A 168 6.81 -3.08 -3.93
CA VAL A 168 6.19 -4.33 -4.37
C VAL A 168 4.92 -4.55 -3.57
N ASN A 169 3.77 -4.48 -4.23
CA ASN A 169 2.47 -4.63 -3.57
C ASN A 169 2.21 -6.09 -3.20
N HIS A 170 1.71 -6.32 -1.99
CA HIS A 170 1.15 -7.58 -1.45
C HIS A 170 1.75 -8.87 -2.08
N PRO A 171 3.09 -9.08 -1.98
CA PRO A 171 3.80 -10.15 -2.70
C PRO A 171 3.29 -11.56 -2.36
N LEU A 172 2.68 -11.75 -1.19
CA LEU A 172 2.15 -13.03 -0.71
C LEU A 172 0.75 -13.36 -1.23
N THR A 173 0.04 -12.42 -1.86
CA THR A 173 -1.30 -12.68 -2.40
C THR A 173 -1.23 -13.55 -3.65
N SER A 174 -2.29 -14.33 -3.92
CA SER A 174 -2.37 -15.22 -5.07
C SER A 174 -2.25 -14.51 -6.42
N VAL A 175 -2.52 -13.21 -6.47
CA VAL A 175 -2.40 -12.41 -7.71
C VAL A 175 -0.94 -12.11 -8.08
N VAL A 176 -0.02 -12.10 -7.10
CA VAL A 176 1.43 -11.93 -7.32
C VAL A 176 2.16 -13.26 -7.13
N GLY A 177 1.98 -13.87 -5.97
CA GLY A 177 2.47 -15.22 -5.68
C GLY A 177 3.99 -15.33 -5.57
N ALA A 178 4.67 -14.27 -5.10
CA ALA A 178 6.11 -14.30 -4.94
C ALA A 178 6.55 -15.26 -3.83
N SER A 179 7.46 -16.16 -4.14
CA SER A 179 8.12 -17.04 -3.18
C SER A 179 8.97 -16.22 -2.19
N LEU A 180 9.33 -16.83 -1.06
CA LEU A 180 10.16 -16.16 -0.06
C LEU A 180 11.55 -15.77 -0.61
N ASP A 181 12.13 -16.58 -1.47
CA ASP A 181 13.43 -16.27 -2.08
C ASP A 181 13.32 -15.10 -3.07
N GLU A 182 12.24 -15.02 -3.86
CA GLU A 182 11.95 -13.87 -4.71
C GLU A 182 11.72 -12.61 -3.88
N GLN A 183 10.98 -12.70 -2.78
CA GLN A 183 10.77 -11.58 -1.86
C GLN A 183 12.09 -11.06 -1.27
N LYS A 184 13.00 -11.97 -0.85
CA LYS A 184 14.34 -11.60 -0.36
C LYS A 184 15.16 -10.87 -1.42
N GLU A 185 15.05 -11.27 -2.68
CA GLU A 185 15.77 -10.61 -3.77
C GLU A 185 15.13 -9.24 -4.09
N MET A 186 13.79 -9.16 -4.22
CA MET A 186 13.08 -7.90 -4.43
C MET A 186 13.38 -6.88 -3.33
N ALA A 187 13.46 -7.32 -2.08
CA ALA A 187 13.69 -6.48 -0.91
C ALA A 187 15.07 -5.79 -0.88
N ARG A 188 16.01 -6.21 -1.71
CA ARG A 188 17.31 -5.51 -1.88
C ARG A 188 17.16 -4.20 -2.63
N HIS A 189 16.05 -4.00 -3.32
CA HIS A 189 15.83 -2.95 -4.29
C HIS A 189 14.53 -2.18 -4.08
N ALA A 190 13.59 -2.74 -3.31
CA ALA A 190 12.24 -2.21 -3.14
C ALA A 190 11.73 -2.47 -1.73
N TYR A 191 10.73 -1.71 -1.30
CA TYR A 191 9.93 -2.07 -0.14
C TYR A 191 8.87 -3.10 -0.52
N LEU A 192 8.66 -4.10 0.34
CA LEU A 192 7.58 -5.08 0.22
C LEU A 192 6.37 -4.61 1.04
N GLU A 193 5.27 -4.30 0.38
CA GLU A 193 4.03 -3.89 1.05
C GLU A 193 3.18 -5.11 1.37
N HIS A 194 3.14 -5.51 2.63
CA HIS A 194 2.25 -6.57 3.11
C HIS A 194 0.89 -5.99 3.46
N CYS A 195 -0.15 -6.42 2.74
CA CYS A 195 -1.50 -5.92 2.89
C CYS A 195 -2.37 -6.87 3.73
N TRP A 196 -3.05 -6.30 4.74
CA TRP A 196 -3.89 -7.09 5.66
C TRP A 196 -5.08 -7.75 4.97
N VAL A 197 -5.54 -7.19 3.85
CA VAL A 197 -6.63 -7.77 3.04
C VAL A 197 -6.37 -9.22 2.67
N ALA A 198 -5.13 -9.64 2.48
CA ALA A 198 -4.76 -11.02 2.16
C ALA A 198 -5.26 -12.04 3.20
N THR A 199 -5.40 -11.64 4.46
CA THR A 199 -5.87 -12.52 5.54
C THR A 199 -7.40 -12.68 5.60
N MET A 200 -8.14 -11.84 4.88
CA MET A 200 -9.60 -11.79 4.96
C MET A 200 -10.26 -12.98 4.26
N SER A 201 -11.42 -13.40 4.79
CA SER A 201 -12.14 -14.60 4.34
C SER A 201 -12.63 -14.57 2.89
N GLN A 202 -12.82 -13.39 2.33
CA GLN A 202 -13.25 -13.18 0.93
C GLN A 202 -12.07 -12.92 -0.02
N HIS A 203 -10.85 -12.99 0.49
CA HIS A 203 -9.59 -12.86 -0.24
C HIS A 203 -8.77 -14.15 -0.13
N ASP A 204 -7.47 -14.07 0.04
CA ASP A 204 -6.59 -15.24 0.05
C ASP A 204 -6.68 -16.11 1.32
N LYS A 205 -7.30 -15.61 2.39
CA LYS A 205 -7.37 -16.26 3.71
C LYS A 205 -6.00 -16.64 4.25
N LEU A 206 -5.01 -15.81 3.93
CA LEU A 206 -3.64 -16.06 4.31
C LEU A 206 -3.51 -16.11 5.84
N ASN A 207 -2.78 -17.11 6.34
CA ASN A 207 -2.47 -17.14 7.77
C ASN A 207 -1.53 -15.95 8.11
N PRO A 208 -1.87 -15.10 9.09
CA PRO A 208 -1.01 -14.00 9.54
C PRO A 208 0.43 -14.40 9.87
N GLU A 209 0.66 -15.63 10.33
CA GLU A 209 1.98 -16.20 10.58
C GLU A 209 2.88 -16.15 9.32
N ILE A 210 2.31 -16.40 8.14
CA ILE A 210 3.06 -16.36 6.87
C ILE A 210 3.58 -14.94 6.57
N ILE A 211 2.78 -13.92 6.89
CA ILE A 211 3.21 -12.52 6.75
C ILE A 211 4.34 -12.24 7.75
N ALA A 212 4.17 -12.64 9.02
CA ALA A 212 5.17 -12.44 10.05
C ALA A 212 6.48 -13.17 9.73
N ASP A 213 6.41 -14.39 9.22
CA ASP A 213 7.60 -15.15 8.83
C ASP A 213 8.33 -14.52 7.63
N SER A 214 7.57 -14.03 6.64
CA SER A 214 8.17 -13.24 5.55
C SER A 214 8.90 -12.01 6.07
N ILE A 215 8.28 -11.23 6.97
CA ILE A 215 8.91 -10.05 7.57
C ILE A 215 10.20 -10.42 8.32
N LYS A 216 10.19 -11.50 9.13
CA LYS A 216 11.37 -11.96 9.87
C LYS A 216 12.53 -12.36 8.95
N GLU A 217 12.21 -13.02 7.84
CA GLU A 217 13.19 -13.52 6.88
C GLU A 217 13.75 -12.42 5.95
N VAL A 218 12.91 -11.47 5.56
CA VAL A 218 13.27 -10.33 4.70
C VAL A 218 13.91 -9.20 5.52
N GLY A 219 13.40 -8.97 6.72
CA GLY A 219 13.75 -7.87 7.62
C GLY A 219 12.79 -6.68 7.51
N ALA A 220 12.29 -6.22 8.65
CA ALA A 220 11.31 -5.14 8.76
C ALA A 220 11.73 -3.84 8.04
N LYS A 221 13.04 -3.56 7.96
CA LYS A 221 13.60 -2.39 7.25
C LYS A 221 13.27 -2.34 5.75
N HIS A 222 12.82 -3.44 5.18
CA HIS A 222 12.44 -3.56 3.77
C HIS A 222 10.95 -3.79 3.58
N CYS A 223 10.16 -3.75 4.66
CA CYS A 223 8.73 -4.04 4.62
C CYS A 223 7.90 -2.80 4.97
N ILE A 224 6.68 -2.75 4.44
CA ILE A 224 5.63 -1.79 4.80
C ILE A 224 4.39 -2.61 5.14
N LEU A 225 3.65 -2.19 6.17
CA LEU A 225 2.35 -2.74 6.51
C LEU A 225 1.25 -1.78 6.08
N ALA A 226 0.29 -2.28 5.28
CA ALA A 226 -0.86 -1.53 4.80
C ALA A 226 -2.13 -2.36 4.90
N THR A 227 -3.29 -1.73 4.84
CA THR A 227 -4.54 -2.49 4.95
C THR A 227 -5.03 -3.06 3.63
N ASP A 228 -4.98 -2.29 2.56
CA ASP A 228 -5.71 -2.53 1.30
C ASP A 228 -7.21 -2.72 1.56
N PHE A 229 -7.72 -2.01 2.59
CA PHE A 229 -9.13 -2.06 2.98
C PHE A 229 -9.95 -0.96 2.32
N GLY A 230 -11.27 -1.10 2.45
CA GLY A 230 -12.31 -0.22 1.92
C GLY A 230 -13.44 -0.99 1.26
N GLN A 231 -13.34 -2.31 1.13
CA GLN A 231 -14.40 -3.18 0.64
C GLN A 231 -15.49 -3.31 1.71
N GLU A 232 -16.77 -3.30 1.34
CA GLU A 232 -17.91 -3.31 2.29
C GLU A 232 -17.92 -4.51 3.24
N HIS A 233 -17.31 -5.62 2.83
CA HIS A 233 -17.27 -6.86 3.62
C HIS A 233 -16.06 -6.93 4.58
N ASN A 234 -15.14 -5.99 4.51
CA ASN A 234 -13.98 -5.91 5.41
C ASN A 234 -14.23 -4.89 6.53
N PRO A 235 -13.48 -4.96 7.64
CA PRO A 235 -13.46 -3.88 8.63
C PRO A 235 -13.08 -2.53 8.02
N ARG A 236 -13.33 -1.44 8.74
CA ARG A 236 -12.84 -0.11 8.36
C ARG A 236 -11.29 -0.08 8.36
N PRO A 237 -10.63 0.70 7.49
CA PRO A 237 -9.16 0.69 7.38
C PRO A 237 -8.43 0.90 8.71
N VAL A 238 -8.86 1.87 9.50
CA VAL A 238 -8.28 2.14 10.83
C VAL A 238 -8.36 0.91 11.76
N LEU A 239 -9.49 0.23 11.79
CA LEU A 239 -9.65 -1.00 12.57
C LEU A 239 -8.80 -2.13 11.99
N GLY A 240 -8.74 -2.24 10.66
CA GLY A 240 -7.88 -3.21 9.98
C GLY A 240 -6.41 -3.04 10.33
N MET A 241 -5.91 -1.79 10.38
CA MET A 241 -4.54 -1.50 10.79
C MET A 241 -4.29 -1.93 12.25
N GLN A 242 -5.22 -1.63 13.17
CA GLN A 242 -5.11 -2.09 14.56
C GLN A 242 -5.09 -3.62 14.67
N MET A 243 -5.96 -4.31 13.93
CA MET A 243 -6.00 -5.79 13.90
C MET A 243 -4.69 -6.37 13.36
N MET A 244 -4.14 -5.80 12.29
CA MET A 244 -2.87 -6.22 11.70
C MET A 244 -1.73 -6.06 12.69
N ILE A 245 -1.59 -4.88 13.32
CA ILE A 245 -0.54 -4.60 14.29
C ILE A 245 -0.62 -5.59 15.48
N ALA A 246 -1.81 -5.76 16.07
CA ALA A 246 -2.00 -6.70 17.16
C ALA A 246 -1.64 -8.14 16.77
N SER A 247 -2.00 -8.54 15.55
CA SER A 247 -1.65 -9.85 15.02
C SER A 247 -0.14 -10.01 14.82
N MET A 248 0.54 -9.04 14.22
CA MET A 248 2.00 -9.09 14.01
C MET A 248 2.76 -9.15 15.34
N ILE A 249 2.35 -8.38 16.33
CA ILE A 249 2.92 -8.45 17.69
C ILE A 249 2.73 -9.85 18.29
N SER A 250 1.54 -10.43 18.15
CA SER A 250 1.26 -11.80 18.65
C SER A 250 2.11 -12.86 17.96
N GLN A 251 2.57 -12.60 16.74
CA GLN A 251 3.51 -13.44 15.99
C GLN A 251 4.99 -13.12 16.32
N GLY A 252 5.25 -12.24 17.27
CA GLY A 252 6.60 -11.92 17.75
C GLY A 252 7.34 -10.86 16.94
N ILE A 253 6.64 -10.05 16.14
CA ILE A 253 7.22 -8.84 15.54
C ILE A 253 7.32 -7.77 16.64
N SER A 254 8.48 -7.15 16.79
CA SER A 254 8.70 -6.13 17.81
C SER A 254 7.95 -4.82 17.52
N TRP A 255 7.72 -4.01 18.57
CA TRP A 255 7.12 -2.70 18.38
C TRP A 255 8.00 -1.76 17.56
N GLU A 256 9.31 -1.88 17.70
CA GLU A 256 10.29 -1.16 16.88
C GLU A 256 10.14 -1.50 15.39
N ASP A 257 10.02 -2.80 15.07
CA ASP A 257 9.77 -3.24 13.68
C ASP A 257 8.40 -2.77 13.15
N ILE A 258 7.36 -2.78 13.99
CA ILE A 258 6.04 -2.22 13.62
C ILE A 258 6.16 -0.73 13.32
N THR A 259 6.85 0.03 14.16
CA THR A 259 7.06 1.47 13.95
C THR A 259 7.83 1.71 12.66
N LEU A 260 8.88 0.95 12.42
CA LEU A 260 9.66 1.02 11.18
C LEU A 260 8.78 0.79 9.94
N MET A 261 7.93 -0.24 9.95
CA MET A 261 7.08 -0.61 8.80
C MET A 261 5.84 0.26 8.61
N CYS A 262 5.31 0.85 9.66
CA CYS A 262 4.09 1.66 9.59
C CYS A 262 4.35 3.18 9.60
N HIS A 263 5.56 3.61 9.97
CA HIS A 263 5.92 5.03 10.08
C HIS A 263 7.16 5.36 9.25
N ASP A 264 8.34 4.80 9.59
CA ASP A 264 9.62 5.26 9.02
C ASP A 264 9.75 4.90 7.53
N ASN A 265 9.51 3.65 7.16
CA ASN A 265 9.61 3.19 5.77
C ASN A 265 8.60 3.90 4.83
N PRO A 266 7.30 4.04 5.19
CA PRO A 266 6.38 4.85 4.40
C PRO A 266 6.82 6.31 4.29
N ASN A 267 7.32 6.92 5.37
CA ASN A 267 7.83 8.29 5.33
C ASN A 267 9.03 8.44 4.39
N ASN A 268 9.97 7.48 4.39
CA ASN A 268 11.12 7.48 3.47
C ASN A 268 10.70 7.47 2.00
N LEU A 269 9.60 6.78 1.66
CA LEU A 269 9.05 6.81 0.31
C LEU A 269 8.36 8.14 -0.03
N LEU A 270 7.73 8.78 0.95
CA LEU A 270 6.89 9.98 0.74
C LEU A 270 7.66 11.29 0.84
N THR A 271 8.79 11.31 1.53
CA THR A 271 9.64 12.50 1.67
C THR A 271 10.65 12.63 0.53
N ASP A 272 11.19 13.84 0.36
CA ASP A 272 12.20 14.17 -0.65
C ASP A 272 13.57 13.61 -0.29
#